data_f7f8088d6d4efc5e299f41fa46261119
#
_entry.id   f7f8088d6d4efc5e299f41fa46261119
#
_cell.length_a   1.000
_cell.length_b   1.000
_cell.length_c   1.000
_cell.angle_alpha   90.00
_cell.angle_beta   90.00
_cell.angle_gamma   90.00
#
_symmetry.space_group_name_H-M   'P 1'
#
loop_
_entity.id
_entity.type
_entity.pdbx_description
1 polymer ?
#
loop_
_entity_poly.entity_id
_entity_poly.type
_entity_poly.pdbx_seq_one_letter_code
_entity_poly.pdbx_strand_id
1 'polypeptide(L)'
;SNKSGEDKYLDRFSGRAIFPWFSVSGKVVAFGGRVLDSRTKGVNQKYVNSPDSEIYHKTNELYGIDLAKRAMSKQGEALLVEGQADVISLSQRGVENVVAGSGTALTIPQIKLIHRFTPNVTLVYDGDEAGQKAALRGTDLLLSEGMNVKVLFLPDGQDPDDFARSRSSEELQAYIEQNRTDFIVFQTQALLHGVTDPVRRAEAVNQIVRSIAVIRDPIVRASY
;
A
#
# COMPACT_ATOMS: atom_id res chain seq x y z
N SER A 1 33.64 -20.66 -17.20
CA SER A 1 33.13 -21.92 -17.79
C SER A 1 33.53 -23.10 -16.88
N ASN A 2 32.62 -23.52 -15.99
CA ASN A 2 32.79 -24.74 -15.20
C ASN A 2 32.30 -25.94 -16.00
N LYS A 3 33.19 -26.91 -16.19
CA LYS A 3 32.97 -28.17 -16.88
C LYS A 3 32.37 -29.27 -15.97
N SER A 4 31.37 -28.99 -15.17
CA SER A 4 30.60 -30.03 -14.50
C SER A 4 29.12 -29.73 -14.76
N GLY A 5 28.47 -30.61 -15.53
CA GLY A 5 27.05 -30.48 -15.95
C GLY A 5 26.05 -30.78 -14.82
N GLU A 6 26.32 -30.30 -13.62
CA GLU A 6 25.36 -30.29 -12.53
C GLU A 6 24.68 -28.91 -12.51
N ASP A 7 23.38 -28.88 -12.72
CA ASP A 7 22.56 -27.69 -12.51
C ASP A 7 22.74 -27.22 -11.07
N LYS A 8 23.49 -26.13 -10.90
CA LYS A 8 23.77 -25.57 -9.57
C LYS A 8 22.54 -24.75 -9.14
N TYR A 9 21.67 -25.35 -8.36
CA TYR A 9 20.56 -24.65 -7.73
C TYR A 9 21.11 -23.62 -6.73
N LEU A 10 20.65 -22.37 -6.87
CA LEU A 10 20.95 -21.28 -5.94
C LEU A 10 19.71 -21.01 -5.09
N ASP A 11 19.87 -21.09 -3.77
CA ASP A 11 18.81 -20.65 -2.85
C ASP A 11 18.68 -19.12 -2.88
N ARG A 12 17.64 -18.64 -3.55
CA ARG A 12 17.32 -17.20 -3.68
C ARG A 12 17.02 -16.54 -2.33
N PHE A 13 16.58 -17.31 -1.34
CA PHE A 13 16.13 -16.81 -0.03
C PHE A 13 17.14 -17.11 1.10
N SER A 14 18.31 -17.57 0.77
CA SER A 14 19.35 -17.88 1.77
C SER A 14 19.58 -16.72 2.74
N GLY A 15 19.53 -16.99 4.05
CA GLY A 15 19.76 -16.01 5.12
C GLY A 15 18.65 -14.97 5.30
N ARG A 16 17.41 -15.29 4.90
CA ARG A 16 16.27 -14.40 4.97
C ARG A 16 15.14 -14.94 5.85
N ALA A 17 14.41 -14.05 6.50
CA ALA A 17 13.09 -14.35 7.03
C ALA A 17 12.11 -14.46 5.85
N ILE A 18 11.29 -15.52 5.82
CA ILE A 18 10.42 -15.86 4.71
C ILE A 18 8.99 -15.46 5.03
N PHE A 19 8.35 -14.77 4.08
CA PHE A 19 6.96 -14.34 4.12
C PHE A 19 6.19 -15.07 3.02
N PRO A 20 5.38 -16.11 3.34
CA PRO A 20 4.55 -16.76 2.33
C PRO A 20 3.50 -15.79 1.77
N TRP A 21 3.32 -15.79 0.45
CA TRP A 21 2.23 -15.10 -0.22
C TRP A 21 1.09 -16.06 -0.46
N PHE A 22 -0.08 -15.68 0.01
CA PHE A 22 -1.30 -16.45 -0.16
C PHE A 22 -2.20 -15.80 -1.21
N SER A 23 -2.76 -16.61 -2.11
CA SER A 23 -3.86 -16.17 -2.97
C SER A 23 -5.10 -15.86 -2.14
N VAL A 24 -6.09 -15.22 -2.74
CA VAL A 24 -7.40 -14.97 -2.09
C VAL A 24 -8.03 -16.25 -1.54
N SER A 25 -7.77 -17.42 -2.16
CA SER A 25 -8.27 -18.72 -1.70
C SER A 25 -7.47 -19.32 -0.55
N GLY A 26 -6.38 -18.69 -0.10
CA GLY A 26 -5.54 -19.17 1.01
C GLY A 26 -4.51 -20.21 0.60
N LYS A 27 -4.18 -20.33 -0.70
CA LYS A 27 -3.10 -21.20 -1.18
C LYS A 27 -1.81 -20.41 -1.28
N VAL A 28 -0.68 -20.98 -0.85
CA VAL A 28 0.64 -20.38 -1.04
C VAL A 28 0.96 -20.35 -2.53
N VAL A 29 1.26 -19.16 -3.06
CA VAL A 29 1.56 -18.93 -4.48
C VAL A 29 2.97 -18.40 -4.71
N ALA A 30 3.58 -17.75 -3.69
CA ALA A 30 4.91 -17.17 -3.75
C ALA A 30 5.51 -16.99 -2.36
N PHE A 31 6.73 -16.45 -2.33
CA PHE A 31 7.44 -16.09 -1.11
C PHE A 31 8.09 -14.71 -1.25
N GLY A 32 8.08 -13.95 -0.18
CA GLY A 32 8.96 -12.81 0.05
C GLY A 32 10.06 -13.19 1.02
N GLY A 33 11.21 -12.55 0.94
CA GLY A 33 12.30 -12.77 1.87
C GLY A 33 12.98 -11.48 2.27
N ARG A 34 13.00 -11.16 3.58
CA ARG A 34 13.73 -10.02 4.14
C ARG A 34 15.05 -10.52 4.74
N VAL A 35 16.16 -9.91 4.35
CA VAL A 35 17.47 -10.28 4.92
C VAL A 35 17.48 -9.98 6.43
N LEU A 36 18.07 -10.90 7.21
CA LEU A 36 18.25 -10.69 8.65
C LEU A 36 19.39 -9.70 8.89
N ASP A 37 19.23 -8.78 9.84
CA ASP A 37 20.18 -7.69 10.10
C ASP A 37 21.61 -8.16 10.39
N SER A 38 21.77 -9.34 11.02
CA SER A 38 23.07 -9.97 11.25
C SER A 38 23.83 -10.38 9.99
N ARG A 39 23.16 -10.39 8.81
CA ARG A 39 23.70 -10.86 7.53
C ARG A 39 23.66 -9.81 6.43
N THR A 40 23.44 -8.53 6.77
CA THR A 40 23.26 -7.43 5.77
C THR A 40 24.57 -6.96 5.13
N LYS A 41 25.74 -7.29 5.65
CA LYS A 41 27.02 -6.90 5.04
C LYS A 41 27.16 -7.51 3.64
N GLY A 42 27.11 -6.67 2.60
CA GLY A 42 27.28 -7.08 1.21
C GLY A 42 25.99 -7.51 0.49
N VAL A 43 24.81 -7.37 1.10
CA VAL A 43 23.53 -7.67 0.45
C VAL A 43 22.91 -6.39 -0.13
N ASN A 44 22.83 -6.30 -1.45
CA ASN A 44 22.30 -5.13 -2.17
C ASN A 44 20.75 -4.99 -2.10
N GLN A 45 20.04 -6.06 -1.73
CA GLN A 45 18.56 -6.06 -1.70
C GLN A 45 18.05 -6.48 -0.32
N LYS A 46 17.44 -5.55 0.39
CA LYS A 46 16.80 -5.78 1.70
C LYS A 46 15.65 -6.80 1.58
N TYR A 47 14.82 -6.66 0.54
CA TYR A 47 13.71 -7.57 0.22
C TYR A 47 13.90 -8.22 -1.14
N VAL A 48 13.52 -9.50 -1.24
CA VAL A 48 13.47 -10.27 -2.49
C VAL A 48 12.12 -11.00 -2.52
N ASN A 49 11.41 -10.90 -3.63
CA ASN A 49 10.17 -11.67 -3.87
C ASN A 49 10.42 -12.77 -4.90
N SER A 50 9.56 -13.80 -4.90
CA SER A 50 9.51 -14.78 -5.97
C SER A 50 9.35 -14.08 -7.32
N PRO A 51 9.95 -14.59 -8.40
CA PRO A 51 9.63 -14.14 -9.75
C PRO A 51 8.20 -14.52 -10.12
N ASP A 52 7.66 -13.90 -11.17
CA ASP A 52 6.40 -14.31 -11.77
C ASP A 52 6.47 -15.77 -12.22
N SER A 53 5.36 -16.49 -12.08
CA SER A 53 5.23 -17.90 -12.45
C SER A 53 3.80 -18.19 -12.92
N GLU A 54 3.51 -19.43 -13.30
CA GLU A 54 2.15 -19.85 -13.70
C GLU A 54 1.09 -19.63 -12.61
N ILE A 55 1.49 -19.64 -11.34
CA ILE A 55 0.58 -19.49 -10.19
C ILE A 55 0.73 -18.17 -9.43
N TYR A 56 1.68 -17.33 -9.81
CA TYR A 56 1.95 -16.05 -9.15
C TYR A 56 2.30 -14.98 -10.16
N HIS A 57 1.47 -13.95 -10.21
CA HIS A 57 1.76 -12.72 -10.92
C HIS A 57 1.77 -11.56 -9.93
N LYS A 58 2.92 -10.98 -9.72
CA LYS A 58 3.19 -9.89 -8.80
C LYS A 58 2.19 -8.72 -8.92
N THR A 59 1.75 -8.45 -10.15
CA THR A 59 0.80 -7.39 -10.46
C THR A 59 -0.66 -7.72 -10.14
N ASN A 60 -0.97 -8.98 -9.78
CA ASN A 60 -2.34 -9.44 -9.55
C ASN A 60 -2.62 -9.77 -8.08
N GLU A 61 -1.56 -9.88 -7.27
CA GLU A 61 -1.66 -10.34 -5.89
C GLU A 61 -1.43 -9.20 -4.90
N LEU A 62 -2.07 -9.30 -3.74
CA LEU A 62 -1.85 -8.45 -2.57
C LEU A 62 -1.46 -9.30 -1.37
N TYR A 63 -0.41 -8.89 -0.67
CA TYR A 63 0.01 -9.57 0.55
C TYR A 63 -1.03 -9.38 1.65
N GLY A 64 -1.39 -10.47 2.34
CA GLY A 64 -2.37 -10.47 3.42
C GLY A 64 -3.83 -10.53 3.00
N ILE A 65 -4.15 -10.56 1.69
CA ILE A 65 -5.54 -10.52 1.18
C ILE A 65 -6.39 -11.72 1.65
N ASP A 66 -5.78 -12.88 1.83
CA ASP A 66 -6.46 -14.10 2.28
C ASP A 66 -7.04 -13.95 3.70
N LEU A 67 -6.36 -13.23 4.57
CA LEU A 67 -6.80 -12.92 5.93
C LEU A 67 -7.69 -11.67 5.95
N ALA A 68 -7.28 -10.61 5.25
CA ALA A 68 -7.93 -9.30 5.29
C ALA A 68 -9.33 -9.25 4.65
N LYS A 69 -9.63 -10.08 3.67
CA LYS A 69 -10.87 -10.03 2.86
C LYS A 69 -12.16 -10.00 3.69
N ARG A 70 -12.21 -10.76 4.81
CA ARG A 70 -13.39 -10.78 5.70
C ARG A 70 -13.53 -9.49 6.49
N ALA A 71 -12.42 -9.00 7.02
CA ALA A 71 -12.38 -7.74 7.76
C ALA A 71 -12.71 -6.56 6.85
N MET A 72 -12.17 -6.53 5.62
CA MET A 72 -12.53 -5.53 4.60
C MET A 72 -14.03 -5.46 4.34
N SER A 73 -14.68 -6.61 4.09
CA SER A 73 -16.13 -6.65 3.85
C SER A 73 -16.93 -6.25 5.07
N LYS A 74 -16.49 -6.65 6.28
CA LYS A 74 -17.19 -6.34 7.53
C LYS A 74 -17.06 -4.87 7.94
N GLN A 75 -15.86 -4.30 7.79
CA GLN A 75 -15.56 -2.92 8.17
C GLN A 75 -15.89 -1.93 7.03
N GLY A 76 -16.09 -2.44 5.81
CA GLY A 76 -16.37 -1.63 4.63
C GLY A 76 -15.17 -0.79 4.16
N GLU A 77 -13.94 -1.16 4.53
CA GLU A 77 -12.71 -0.41 4.19
C GLU A 77 -11.51 -1.34 4.11
N ALA A 78 -10.59 -1.04 3.22
CA ALA A 78 -9.26 -1.65 3.12
C ALA A 78 -8.18 -0.64 3.52
N LEU A 79 -7.17 -1.05 4.30
CA LEU A 79 -5.95 -0.30 4.50
C LEU A 79 -4.87 -0.84 3.56
N LEU A 80 -4.23 0.05 2.80
CA LEU A 80 -3.14 -0.30 1.90
C LEU A 80 -1.83 0.29 2.42
N VAL A 81 -0.87 -0.57 2.68
CA VAL A 81 0.50 -0.25 3.10
C VAL A 81 1.52 -0.71 2.06
N GLU A 82 2.80 -0.41 2.26
CA GLU A 82 3.84 -0.74 1.28
C GLU A 82 4.39 -2.16 1.41
N GLY A 83 4.58 -2.65 2.64
CA GLY A 83 5.38 -3.84 2.91
C GLY A 83 4.68 -4.96 3.69
N GLN A 84 5.27 -6.16 3.61
CA GLN A 84 4.78 -7.32 4.34
C GLN A 84 4.90 -7.16 5.86
N ALA A 85 5.97 -6.51 6.34
CA ALA A 85 6.18 -6.25 7.77
C ALA A 85 5.05 -5.37 8.32
N ASP A 86 4.66 -4.34 7.57
CA ASP A 86 3.61 -3.41 7.95
C ASP A 86 2.27 -4.13 8.12
N VAL A 87 1.93 -5.01 7.15
CA VAL A 87 0.72 -5.84 7.24
C VAL A 87 0.72 -6.70 8.49
N ILE A 88 1.84 -7.37 8.79
CA ILE A 88 1.95 -8.25 9.95
C ILE A 88 1.78 -7.47 11.25
N SER A 89 2.50 -6.36 11.40
CA SER A 89 2.51 -5.57 12.64
C SER A 89 1.17 -4.89 12.89
N LEU A 90 0.53 -4.34 11.87
CA LEU A 90 -0.82 -3.78 11.98
C LEU A 90 -1.85 -4.85 12.31
N SER A 91 -1.80 -6.01 11.62
CA SER A 91 -2.72 -7.13 11.86
C SER A 91 -2.59 -7.69 13.29
N GLN A 92 -1.36 -7.81 13.83
CA GLN A 92 -1.12 -8.22 15.22
C GLN A 92 -1.72 -7.26 16.25
N ARG A 93 -1.96 -6.01 15.88
CA ARG A 93 -2.60 -4.97 16.69
C ARG A 93 -4.10 -4.83 16.42
N GLY A 94 -4.71 -5.79 15.71
CA GLY A 94 -6.15 -5.83 15.46
C GLY A 94 -6.62 -5.02 14.24
N VAL A 95 -5.71 -4.48 13.42
CA VAL A 95 -6.02 -3.87 12.12
C VAL A 95 -6.01 -4.97 11.07
N GLU A 96 -7.12 -5.74 11.00
CA GLU A 96 -7.19 -6.96 10.20
C GLU A 96 -7.50 -6.73 8.72
N ASN A 97 -7.98 -5.53 8.34
CA ASN A 97 -8.35 -5.15 6.96
C ASN A 97 -7.18 -4.57 6.16
N VAL A 98 -5.95 -4.90 6.51
CA VAL A 98 -4.71 -4.36 5.93
C VAL A 98 -4.10 -5.30 4.90
N VAL A 99 -3.65 -4.73 3.78
CA VAL A 99 -2.95 -5.43 2.70
C VAL A 99 -1.78 -4.61 2.19
N ALA A 100 -0.84 -5.26 1.51
CA ALA A 100 0.26 -4.57 0.84
C ALA A 100 0.40 -4.96 -0.62
N GLY A 101 0.87 -4.02 -1.43
CA GLY A 101 1.38 -4.29 -2.76
C GLY A 101 2.72 -5.03 -2.72
N SER A 102 3.30 -5.28 -3.88
CA SER A 102 4.56 -6.02 -4.01
C SER A 102 5.81 -5.12 -4.10
N GLY A 103 5.75 -3.90 -3.56
CA GLY A 103 6.83 -2.91 -3.67
C GLY A 103 6.89 -2.22 -5.05
N THR A 104 5.79 -2.25 -5.80
CA THR A 104 5.59 -1.55 -7.07
C THR A 104 4.36 -0.65 -6.96
N ALA A 105 4.21 0.30 -7.89
CA ALA A 105 2.97 1.06 -8.00
C ALA A 105 1.75 0.13 -8.11
N LEU A 106 0.65 0.52 -7.48
CA LEU A 106 -0.58 -0.25 -7.48
C LEU A 106 -1.11 -0.44 -8.92
N THR A 107 -1.58 -1.64 -9.22
CA THR A 107 -2.05 -2.03 -10.56
C THR A 107 -3.58 -2.14 -10.60
N ILE A 108 -4.15 -2.04 -11.80
CA ILE A 108 -5.60 -2.23 -11.99
C ILE A 108 -6.11 -3.59 -11.47
N PRO A 109 -5.44 -4.73 -11.71
CA PRO A 109 -5.85 -6.01 -11.11
C PRO A 109 -5.88 -5.99 -9.58
N GLN A 110 -4.88 -5.38 -8.93
CA GLN A 110 -4.84 -5.24 -7.48
C GLN A 110 -5.97 -4.35 -6.95
N ILE A 111 -6.27 -3.24 -7.63
CA ILE A 111 -7.40 -2.37 -7.29
C ILE A 111 -8.72 -3.13 -7.40
N LYS A 112 -8.93 -3.86 -8.49
CA LYS A 112 -10.12 -4.70 -8.69
C LYS A 112 -10.23 -5.81 -7.64
N LEU A 113 -9.10 -6.32 -7.17
CA LEU A 113 -9.07 -7.31 -6.10
C LEU A 113 -9.58 -6.73 -4.78
N ILE A 114 -9.17 -5.53 -4.40
CA ILE A 114 -9.71 -4.80 -3.22
C ILE A 114 -11.20 -4.50 -3.43
N HIS A 115 -11.56 -3.98 -4.60
CA HIS A 115 -12.93 -3.56 -4.92
C HIS A 115 -13.97 -4.68 -4.81
N ARG A 116 -13.57 -5.94 -4.95
CA ARG A 116 -14.45 -7.11 -4.72
C ARG A 116 -14.97 -7.20 -3.29
N PHE A 117 -14.28 -6.61 -2.32
CA PHE A 117 -14.60 -6.68 -0.89
C PHE A 117 -15.10 -5.36 -0.34
N THR A 118 -14.60 -4.24 -0.86
CA THR A 118 -15.00 -2.89 -0.47
C THR A 118 -14.63 -1.86 -1.54
N PRO A 119 -15.46 -0.83 -1.78
CA PRO A 119 -15.09 0.29 -2.62
C PRO A 119 -14.20 1.32 -1.91
N ASN A 120 -14.00 1.20 -0.59
CA ASN A 120 -13.29 2.20 0.20
C ASN A 120 -11.87 1.73 0.51
N VAL A 121 -10.89 2.60 0.30
CA VAL A 121 -9.48 2.34 0.61
C VAL A 121 -8.84 3.52 1.33
N THR A 122 -8.09 3.24 2.38
CA THR A 122 -7.19 4.19 3.03
C THR A 122 -5.76 3.81 2.72
N LEU A 123 -5.03 4.74 2.07
CA LEU A 123 -3.62 4.61 1.78
C LEU A 123 -2.81 5.11 2.99
N VAL A 124 -1.94 4.27 3.52
CA VAL A 124 -1.12 4.62 4.68
C VAL A 124 0.28 4.96 4.20
N TYR A 125 0.75 6.15 4.54
CA TYR A 125 2.06 6.68 4.15
C TYR A 125 2.86 7.10 5.38
N ASP A 126 4.17 7.06 5.24
CA ASP A 126 5.07 7.69 6.19
C ASP A 126 4.77 9.19 6.29
N GLY A 127 4.92 9.76 7.48
CA GLY A 127 4.58 11.17 7.75
C GLY A 127 5.54 12.19 7.16
N ASP A 128 6.47 11.78 6.33
CA ASP A 128 7.49 12.64 5.73
C ASP A 128 7.06 13.28 4.39
N GLU A 129 7.90 14.16 3.86
CA GLU A 129 7.67 14.83 2.59
C GLU A 129 7.62 13.83 1.39
N ALA A 130 8.35 12.71 1.48
CA ALA A 130 8.37 11.70 0.45
C ALA A 130 7.03 10.95 0.38
N GLY A 131 6.45 10.60 1.54
CA GLY A 131 5.12 10.00 1.66
C GLY A 131 4.03 10.92 1.11
N GLN A 132 4.07 12.23 1.43
CA GLN A 132 3.13 13.21 0.87
C GLN A 132 3.23 13.31 -0.66
N LYS A 133 4.44 13.34 -1.21
CA LYS A 133 4.67 13.34 -2.67
C LYS A 133 4.23 12.02 -3.33
N ALA A 134 4.37 10.90 -2.64
CA ALA A 134 3.89 9.61 -3.12
C ALA A 134 2.36 9.57 -3.17
N ALA A 135 1.68 10.07 -2.14
CA ALA A 135 0.24 10.19 -2.10
C ALA A 135 -0.33 10.97 -3.30
N LEU A 136 0.31 12.08 -3.66
CA LEU A 136 -0.13 12.93 -4.78
C LEU A 136 0.04 12.28 -6.17
N ARG A 137 0.79 11.17 -6.31
CA ARG A 137 1.16 10.60 -7.62
C ARG A 137 0.36 9.37 -8.04
N GLY A 138 -0.16 8.58 -7.10
CA GLY A 138 -0.68 7.24 -7.40
C GLY A 138 -2.19 7.09 -7.31
N THR A 139 -2.91 8.12 -6.91
CA THR A 139 -4.30 8.01 -6.47
C THR A 139 -5.31 8.10 -7.60
N ASP A 140 -4.98 8.77 -8.72
CA ASP A 140 -5.91 8.93 -9.86
C ASP A 140 -6.36 7.58 -10.45
N LEU A 141 -5.49 6.56 -10.40
CA LEU A 141 -5.85 5.22 -10.86
C LEU A 141 -6.93 4.58 -9.99
N LEU A 142 -6.84 4.74 -8.66
CA LEU A 142 -7.86 4.27 -7.73
C LEU A 142 -9.20 4.97 -7.95
N LEU A 143 -9.19 6.30 -8.08
CA LEU A 143 -10.38 7.11 -8.36
C LEU A 143 -11.01 6.70 -9.71
N SER A 144 -10.22 6.47 -10.75
CA SER A 144 -10.69 6.05 -12.07
C SER A 144 -11.27 4.64 -12.07
N GLU A 145 -10.87 3.76 -11.14
CA GLU A 145 -11.46 2.44 -10.96
C GLU A 145 -12.67 2.44 -9.99
N GLY A 146 -13.14 3.62 -9.58
CA GLY A 146 -14.35 3.81 -8.77
C GLY A 146 -14.14 3.57 -7.27
N MET A 147 -12.90 3.70 -6.78
CA MET A 147 -12.61 3.62 -5.35
C MET A 147 -12.83 4.98 -4.67
N ASN A 148 -13.35 4.95 -3.45
CA ASN A 148 -13.34 6.07 -2.53
C ASN A 148 -12.01 6.04 -1.77
N VAL A 149 -11.20 7.09 -1.91
CA VAL A 149 -9.82 7.08 -1.42
C VAL A 149 -9.64 8.04 -0.27
N LYS A 150 -9.12 7.52 0.85
CA LYS A 150 -8.59 8.31 1.95
C LYS A 150 -7.09 8.12 2.04
N VAL A 151 -6.43 9.06 2.67
CA VAL A 151 -5.01 9.01 3.03
C VAL A 151 -4.84 9.13 4.54
N LEU A 152 -3.87 8.42 5.05
CA LEU A 152 -3.44 8.47 6.44
C LEU A 152 -1.92 8.67 6.45
N PHE A 153 -1.46 9.74 7.08
CA PHE A 153 -0.04 9.97 7.33
C PHE A 153 0.28 9.62 8.77
N LEU A 154 1.34 8.85 8.94
CA LEU A 154 1.84 8.50 10.25
C LEU A 154 2.65 9.67 10.85
N PRO A 155 2.89 9.70 12.16
CA PRO A 155 3.76 10.72 12.75
C PRO A 155 5.17 10.68 12.16
N ASP A 156 5.84 11.83 12.10
CA ASP A 156 7.18 11.99 11.53
C ASP A 156 8.16 10.92 12.04
N GLY A 157 8.89 10.31 11.11
CA GLY A 157 9.93 9.33 11.38
C GLY A 157 9.43 7.93 11.74
N GLN A 158 8.14 7.66 11.64
CA GLN A 158 7.57 6.33 11.88
C GLN A 158 7.04 5.72 10.58
N ASP A 159 7.47 4.48 10.31
CA ASP A 159 6.81 3.63 9.33
C ASP A 159 5.65 2.84 9.99
N PRO A 160 4.79 2.15 9.24
CA PRO A 160 3.65 1.41 9.80
C PRO A 160 4.04 0.30 10.78
N ASP A 161 5.19 -0.36 10.59
CA ASP A 161 5.72 -1.38 11.52
C ASP A 161 6.09 -0.75 12.87
N ASP A 162 6.89 0.31 12.86
CA ASP A 162 7.30 1.03 14.07
C ASP A 162 6.11 1.66 14.78
N PHE A 163 5.18 2.24 14.02
CA PHE A 163 3.96 2.84 14.54
C PHE A 163 3.08 1.82 15.26
N ALA A 164 2.85 0.66 14.65
CA ALA A 164 2.04 -0.41 15.23
C ALA A 164 2.70 -1.02 16.48
N ARG A 165 4.03 -1.17 16.49
CA ARG A 165 4.77 -1.78 17.62
C ARG A 165 4.82 -0.90 18.84
N SER A 166 4.79 0.42 18.67
CA SER A 166 4.91 1.40 19.76
C SER A 166 3.59 1.73 20.47
N ARG A 167 2.44 1.20 20.01
CA ARG A 167 1.10 1.56 20.50
C ARG A 167 0.26 0.37 20.88
N SER A 168 -0.76 0.60 21.72
CA SER A 168 -1.83 -0.36 21.97
C SER A 168 -2.77 -0.47 20.74
N SER A 169 -3.58 -1.52 20.70
CA SER A 169 -4.57 -1.71 19.63
C SER A 169 -5.60 -0.58 19.61
N GLU A 170 -6.02 -0.11 20.76
CA GLU A 170 -6.99 0.97 20.94
C GLU A 170 -6.43 2.32 20.45
N GLU A 171 -5.18 2.64 20.83
CA GLU A 171 -4.50 3.86 20.39
C GLU A 171 -4.28 3.87 18.87
N LEU A 172 -3.93 2.72 18.29
CA LEU A 172 -3.74 2.56 16.86
C LEU A 172 -5.05 2.78 16.10
N GLN A 173 -6.12 2.12 16.53
CA GLN A 173 -7.44 2.28 15.89
C GLN A 173 -7.97 3.70 16.03
N ALA A 174 -7.84 4.32 17.20
CA ALA A 174 -8.22 5.71 17.41
C ALA A 174 -7.45 6.66 16.51
N TYR A 175 -6.14 6.45 16.37
CA TYR A 175 -5.33 7.27 15.46
C TYR A 175 -5.78 7.16 14.00
N ILE A 176 -6.01 5.95 13.52
CA ILE A 176 -6.49 5.71 12.14
C ILE A 176 -7.83 6.44 11.90
N GLU A 177 -8.78 6.30 12.83
CA GLU A 177 -10.09 6.94 12.71
C GLU A 177 -10.02 8.47 12.70
N GLN A 178 -9.16 9.06 13.52
CA GLN A 178 -9.09 10.51 13.71
C GLN A 178 -8.26 11.22 12.64
N ASN A 179 -7.31 10.55 12.02
CA ASN A 179 -6.30 11.19 11.16
C ASN A 179 -6.44 10.84 9.67
N ARG A 180 -7.32 9.90 9.30
CA ARG A 180 -7.57 9.64 7.88
C ARG A 180 -8.37 10.77 7.26
N THR A 181 -7.95 11.23 6.09
CA THR A 181 -8.53 12.35 5.37
C THR A 181 -8.88 11.93 3.95
N ASP A 182 -9.99 12.45 3.41
CA ASP A 182 -10.33 12.27 1.99
C ASP A 182 -9.18 12.78 1.10
N PHE A 183 -8.89 12.02 0.02
CA PHE A 183 -7.74 12.33 -0.84
C PHE A 183 -7.87 13.68 -1.53
N ILE A 184 -9.05 14.06 -2.05
CA ILE A 184 -9.24 15.35 -2.74
C ILE A 184 -9.09 16.51 -1.76
N VAL A 185 -9.58 16.35 -0.52
CA VAL A 185 -9.38 17.33 0.55
C VAL A 185 -7.91 17.48 0.88
N PHE A 186 -7.20 16.37 1.08
CA PHE A 186 -5.75 16.39 1.31
C PHE A 186 -5.00 17.05 0.14
N GLN A 187 -5.28 16.64 -1.11
CA GLN A 187 -4.63 17.20 -2.30
C GLN A 187 -4.85 18.70 -2.41
N THR A 188 -6.08 19.16 -2.12
CA THR A 188 -6.43 20.58 -2.12
C THR A 188 -5.62 21.34 -1.10
N GLN A 189 -5.52 20.85 0.12
CA GLN A 189 -4.71 21.46 1.18
C GLN A 189 -3.22 21.48 0.81
N ALA A 190 -2.68 20.35 0.36
CA ALA A 190 -1.26 20.23 0.05
C ALA A 190 -0.82 21.12 -1.12
N LEU A 191 -1.67 21.30 -2.14
CA LEU A 191 -1.31 22.05 -3.34
C LEU A 191 -1.63 23.55 -3.24
N LEU A 192 -2.60 23.96 -2.42
CA LEU A 192 -3.04 25.37 -2.34
C LEU A 192 -2.56 26.08 -1.08
N HIS A 193 -2.11 25.36 -0.04
CA HIS A 193 -1.65 25.99 1.19
C HIS A 193 -0.44 26.89 0.94
N GLY A 194 -0.56 28.18 1.29
CA GLY A 194 0.51 29.18 1.17
C GLY A 194 0.84 29.60 -0.28
N VAL A 195 0.13 29.11 -1.28
CA VAL A 195 0.35 29.47 -2.70
C VAL A 195 -0.35 30.79 -3.02
N THR A 196 0.45 31.87 -3.12
CA THR A 196 -0.02 33.23 -3.44
C THR A 196 0.13 33.60 -4.92
N ASP A 197 1.06 32.95 -5.63
CA ASP A 197 1.30 33.19 -7.05
C ASP A 197 0.13 32.72 -7.90
N PRO A 198 -0.47 33.58 -8.75
CA PRO A 198 -1.67 33.23 -9.51
C PRO A 198 -1.45 32.09 -10.53
N VAL A 199 -0.25 31.97 -11.13
CA VAL A 199 0.05 30.93 -12.12
C VAL A 199 0.17 29.57 -11.41
N ARG A 200 0.94 29.49 -10.36
CA ARG A 200 1.07 28.28 -9.54
C ARG A 200 -0.26 27.85 -8.94
N ARG A 201 -1.08 28.82 -8.52
CA ARG A 201 -2.43 28.55 -8.02
C ARG A 201 -3.33 27.93 -9.11
N ALA A 202 -3.28 28.45 -10.32
CA ALA A 202 -4.02 27.89 -11.45
C ALA A 202 -3.57 26.48 -11.81
N GLU A 203 -2.25 26.22 -11.79
CA GLU A 203 -1.70 24.87 -11.99
C GLU A 203 -2.20 23.89 -10.92
N ALA A 204 -2.16 24.28 -9.64
CA ALA A 204 -2.66 23.48 -8.53
C ALA A 204 -4.17 23.16 -8.68
N VAL A 205 -4.99 24.16 -8.99
CA VAL A 205 -6.41 23.98 -9.25
C VAL A 205 -6.66 23.02 -10.42
N ASN A 206 -5.91 23.17 -11.52
CA ASN A 206 -6.03 22.28 -12.67
C ASN A 206 -5.67 20.82 -12.31
N GLN A 207 -4.68 20.60 -11.45
CA GLN A 207 -4.34 19.25 -10.98
C GLN A 207 -5.48 18.64 -10.15
N ILE A 208 -6.06 19.41 -9.22
CA ILE A 208 -7.20 18.95 -8.40
C ILE A 208 -8.40 18.62 -9.29
N VAL A 209 -8.73 19.50 -10.23
CA VAL A 209 -9.86 19.29 -11.18
C VAL A 209 -9.63 18.03 -12.03
N ARG A 210 -8.39 17.74 -12.44
CA ARG A 210 -8.07 16.49 -13.17
C ARG A 210 -8.33 15.26 -12.31
N SER A 211 -7.93 15.25 -11.04
CA SER A 211 -8.21 14.14 -10.12
C SER A 211 -9.72 13.97 -9.86
N ILE A 212 -10.47 15.05 -9.74
CA ILE A 212 -11.94 14.99 -9.65
C ILE A 212 -12.57 14.46 -10.95
N ALA A 213 -12.05 14.88 -12.11
CA ALA A 213 -12.60 14.50 -13.43
C ALA A 213 -12.51 13.00 -13.72
N VAL A 214 -11.55 12.27 -13.14
CA VAL A 214 -11.42 10.80 -13.35
C VAL A 214 -12.43 10.00 -12.51
N ILE A 215 -13.13 10.62 -11.55
CA ILE A 215 -14.18 9.97 -10.75
C ILE A 215 -15.36 9.62 -11.66
N ARG A 216 -15.68 8.32 -11.74
CA ARG A 216 -16.70 7.82 -12.67
C ARG A 216 -18.13 8.17 -12.25
N ASP A 217 -18.40 8.07 -10.94
CA ASP A 217 -19.74 8.38 -10.42
C ASP A 217 -20.01 9.89 -10.50
N PRO A 218 -21.05 10.32 -11.25
CA PRO A 218 -21.33 11.73 -11.45
C PRO A 218 -21.82 12.42 -10.17
N ILE A 219 -22.46 11.69 -9.24
CA ILE A 219 -22.93 12.24 -7.97
C ILE A 219 -21.76 12.48 -7.04
N VAL A 220 -20.87 11.47 -6.92
CA VAL A 220 -19.62 11.60 -6.13
C VAL A 220 -18.77 12.72 -6.69
N ARG A 221 -18.58 12.77 -8.02
CA ARG A 221 -17.82 13.83 -8.69
C ARG A 221 -18.39 15.23 -8.45
N ALA A 222 -19.70 15.36 -8.42
CA ALA A 222 -20.37 16.64 -8.18
C ALA A 222 -20.32 17.10 -6.71
N SER A 223 -19.94 16.20 -5.79
CA SER A 223 -19.82 16.50 -4.37
C SER A 223 -18.52 17.24 -4.04
N TYR A 224 -17.54 17.18 -4.93
CA TYR A 224 -16.27 17.90 -4.83
C TYR A 224 -16.31 19.23 -5.58
#